data_c75f9c050fc5487c9db987c366f9d80f
#
_entry.id   c75f9c050fc5487c9db987c366f9d80f
#
_cell.length_a   1.000
_cell.length_b   1.000
_cell.length_c   1.000
_cell.angle_alpha   90.00
_cell.angle_beta   90.00
_cell.angle_gamma   90.00
#
_symmetry.space_group_name_H-M   'P 1'
#
loop_
_entity.id
_entity.type
_entity.pdbx_description
1 polymer ?
#
loop_
_entity_poly.entity_id
_entity_poly.type
_entity_poly.pdbx_seq_one_letter_code
_entity_poly.pdbx_strand_id
1 'polypeptide(L)'
;MAYILYRFAEINLIKKTMKKLILVVALVALFSFDVNAQVYQYQTVTVIESIIPNGLGRSRMISANDTRNYKDATSTKTGEKDKRNKTDRGEIRVKGYDETKLLNFFNIGGIRFQNIATNDALVTSKINTMAEEGWELAFVNSGIESDAGKDDGKGIYITRYIFRKVK
;
A
#
# COMPACT_ATOMS: atom_id res chain seq x y z
N MET A 1 56.23 49.17 7.14
CA MET A 1 55.52 48.73 5.91
C MET A 1 55.13 47.24 5.98
N ALA A 2 56.01 46.34 6.33
CA ALA A 2 55.71 44.86 6.39
C ALA A 2 54.60 44.48 7.39
N TYR A 3 54.50 45.10 8.55
CA TYR A 3 53.45 44.84 9.56
C TYR A 3 52.01 45.12 9.07
N ILE A 4 51.85 46.19 8.31
CA ILE A 4 50.53 46.55 7.74
C ILE A 4 50.10 45.56 6.72
N LEU A 5 50.99 45.09 5.85
CA LEU A 5 50.70 44.06 4.82
C LEU A 5 50.34 42.69 5.49
N TYR A 6 51.01 42.30 6.55
CA TYR A 6 50.69 41.11 7.31
C TYR A 6 49.29 41.14 7.92
N ARG A 7 48.89 42.24 8.52
CA ARG A 7 47.54 42.43 9.10
C ARG A 7 46.44 42.41 8.02
N PHE A 8 46.72 42.99 6.84
CA PHE A 8 45.78 42.91 5.71
C PHE A 8 45.61 41.47 5.19
N ALA A 9 46.68 40.69 5.16
CA ALA A 9 46.63 39.29 4.77
C ALA A 9 45.81 38.43 5.76
N GLU A 10 46.01 38.63 7.07
CA GLU A 10 45.24 37.94 8.12
C GLU A 10 43.75 38.31 8.02
N ILE A 11 43.40 39.56 7.88
CA ILE A 11 42.00 40.01 7.77
C ILE A 11 41.33 39.38 6.55
N ASN A 12 42.03 39.29 5.42
CA ASN A 12 41.49 38.65 4.22
C ASN A 12 41.32 37.15 4.37
N LEU A 13 42.25 36.46 5.06
CA LEU A 13 42.15 35.02 5.37
C LEU A 13 40.94 34.75 6.27
N ILE A 14 40.77 35.55 7.34
CA ILE A 14 39.62 35.44 8.25
C ILE A 14 38.31 35.68 7.50
N LYS A 15 38.20 36.68 6.66
CA LYS A 15 37.01 36.96 5.85
C LYS A 15 36.70 35.78 4.90
N LYS A 16 37.72 35.17 4.28
CA LYS A 16 37.56 34.02 3.39
C LYS A 16 37.08 32.76 4.16
N THR A 17 37.61 32.55 5.35
CA THR A 17 37.21 31.44 6.23
C THR A 17 35.78 31.60 6.76
N MET A 18 35.44 32.81 7.21
CA MET A 18 34.07 33.19 7.63
C MET A 18 33.03 32.96 6.52
N LYS A 19 33.34 33.36 5.28
CA LYS A 19 32.44 33.13 4.15
C LYS A 19 32.20 31.61 3.90
N LYS A 20 33.25 30.79 4.00
CA LYS A 20 33.11 29.33 3.89
C LYS A 20 32.28 28.74 5.02
N LEU A 21 32.50 29.20 6.26
CA LEU A 21 31.73 28.76 7.42
C LEU A 21 30.24 29.11 7.28
N ILE A 22 29.92 30.33 6.86
CA ILE A 22 28.54 30.79 6.61
C ILE A 22 27.90 29.92 5.53
N LEU A 23 28.62 29.59 4.46
CA LEU A 23 28.12 28.75 3.37
C LEU A 23 27.80 27.33 3.87
N VAL A 24 28.67 26.73 4.71
CA VAL A 24 28.44 25.43 5.33
C VAL A 24 27.23 25.44 6.26
N VAL A 25 27.13 26.48 7.12
CA VAL A 25 25.98 26.64 8.01
C VAL A 25 24.69 26.79 7.24
N ALA A 26 24.70 27.60 6.17
CA ALA A 26 23.53 27.74 5.29
C ALA A 26 23.16 26.43 4.59
N LEU A 27 24.15 25.63 4.15
CA LEU A 27 23.94 24.34 3.55
C LEU A 27 23.31 23.36 4.57
N VAL A 28 23.83 23.31 5.80
CA VAL A 28 23.29 22.46 6.88
C VAL A 28 21.87 22.91 7.24
N ALA A 29 21.59 24.20 7.29
CA ALA A 29 20.25 24.72 7.55
C ALA A 29 19.24 24.35 6.46
N LEU A 30 19.67 24.24 5.19
CA LEU A 30 18.82 23.77 4.09
C LEU A 30 18.46 22.28 4.19
N PHE A 31 19.25 21.45 4.88
CA PHE A 31 18.97 20.04 5.13
C PHE A 31 18.29 19.76 6.47
N SER A 32 18.08 20.80 7.30
CA SER A 32 17.35 20.69 8.58
C SER A 32 15.84 20.70 8.37
N PHE A 33 15.34 20.09 7.28
CA PHE A 33 13.91 19.85 7.16
C PHE A 33 13.52 18.77 8.19
N ASP A 34 12.52 19.09 8.99
CA ASP A 34 11.92 18.18 9.94
C ASP A 34 11.57 16.85 9.23
N VAL A 35 12.34 15.82 9.54
CA VAL A 35 11.97 14.44 9.17
C VAL A 35 10.85 14.03 10.13
N ASN A 36 9.68 14.62 9.96
CA ASN A 36 8.49 14.12 10.61
C ASN A 36 8.17 12.77 10.01
N ALA A 37 8.19 11.72 10.81
CA ALA A 37 7.74 10.40 10.39
C ALA A 37 6.29 10.51 9.92
N GLN A 38 6.08 10.40 8.61
CA GLN A 38 4.74 10.46 8.05
C GLN A 38 3.94 9.25 8.52
N VAL A 39 2.81 9.50 9.17
CA VAL A 39 1.86 8.46 9.54
C VAL A 39 0.93 8.24 8.36
N TYR A 40 0.84 6.98 7.91
CA TYR A 40 -0.04 6.60 6.82
C TYR A 40 -1.26 5.84 7.34
N GLN A 41 -2.37 6.03 6.68
CA GLN A 41 -3.49 5.11 6.69
C GLN A 41 -3.44 4.23 5.45
N TYR A 42 -3.98 3.01 5.54
CA TYR A 42 -3.95 2.03 4.46
C TYR A 42 -5.35 1.55 4.12
N GLN A 43 -5.56 1.25 2.86
CA GLN A 43 -6.78 0.63 2.35
C GLN A 43 -6.40 -0.49 1.37
N THR A 44 -7.14 -1.59 1.43
CA THR A 44 -6.92 -2.74 0.54
C THR A 44 -8.10 -2.91 -0.39
N VAL A 45 -7.81 -3.00 -1.68
CA VAL A 45 -8.75 -3.47 -2.71
C VAL A 45 -8.29 -4.87 -3.13
N THR A 46 -9.19 -5.83 -3.12
CA THR A 46 -8.89 -7.22 -3.49
C THR A 46 -9.63 -7.58 -4.77
N VAL A 47 -8.90 -8.07 -5.75
CA VAL A 47 -9.43 -8.64 -6.99
C VAL A 47 -9.33 -10.16 -6.89
N ILE A 48 -10.44 -10.84 -7.14
CA ILE A 48 -10.54 -12.29 -7.19
C ILE A 48 -11.01 -12.64 -8.59
N GLU A 49 -10.25 -13.50 -9.28
CA GLU A 49 -10.57 -13.93 -10.62
C GLU A 49 -10.60 -15.45 -10.69
N SER A 50 -11.68 -16.00 -11.20
CA SER A 50 -11.83 -17.44 -11.37
C SER A 50 -11.00 -17.91 -12.55
N ILE A 51 -10.18 -18.94 -12.34
CA ILE A 51 -9.34 -19.57 -13.36
C ILE A 51 -9.92 -20.88 -13.91
N ILE A 52 -11.08 -21.27 -13.42
CA ILE A 52 -11.76 -22.50 -13.91
C ILE A 52 -12.73 -22.20 -15.04
N PRO A 53 -12.83 -23.10 -16.01
CA PRO A 53 -13.88 -23.03 -17.04
C PRO A 53 -15.28 -22.99 -16.40
N ASN A 54 -16.16 -22.12 -16.90
CA ASN A 54 -17.52 -21.97 -16.37
C ASN A 54 -17.63 -21.58 -14.90
N GLY A 55 -16.62 -20.96 -14.33
CA GLY A 55 -16.63 -20.42 -12.97
C GLY A 55 -17.74 -19.38 -12.82
N LEU A 56 -18.94 -19.83 -12.47
CA LEU A 56 -20.15 -19.05 -12.40
C LEU A 56 -20.03 -17.86 -11.48
N GLY A 57 -19.69 -16.71 -12.06
CA GLY A 57 -19.82 -15.42 -11.39
C GLY A 57 -18.95 -15.20 -10.17
N ARG A 58 -17.77 -15.82 -10.09
CA ARG A 58 -16.86 -15.76 -8.94
C ARG A 58 -15.82 -14.64 -9.02
N SER A 59 -15.60 -14.08 -10.19
CA SER A 59 -14.67 -12.96 -10.35
C SER A 59 -15.28 -11.69 -9.79
N ARG A 60 -14.58 -11.07 -8.83
CA ARG A 60 -15.03 -9.88 -8.09
C ARG A 60 -13.86 -8.99 -7.72
N MET A 61 -14.11 -7.71 -7.72
CA MET A 61 -13.28 -6.74 -7.00
C MET A 61 -14.03 -6.31 -5.75
N ILE A 62 -13.40 -6.40 -4.59
CA ILE A 62 -13.99 -6.07 -3.30
C ILE A 62 -13.17 -5.03 -2.56
N SER A 63 -13.84 -4.13 -1.86
CA SER A 63 -13.25 -3.11 -1.02
C SER A 63 -14.08 -2.96 0.25
N ALA A 64 -13.47 -3.13 1.42
CA ALA A 64 -14.16 -2.91 2.68
C ALA A 64 -14.43 -1.42 2.88
N ASN A 65 -15.65 -1.05 3.23
CA ASN A 65 -16.05 0.32 3.54
C ASN A 65 -15.82 0.68 5.01
N ASP A 66 -15.40 -0.31 5.80
CA ASP A 66 -15.26 -0.20 7.24
C ASP A 66 -13.96 -0.85 7.71
N THR A 67 -13.36 -0.29 8.74
CA THR A 67 -12.15 -0.85 9.36
C THR A 67 -12.52 -1.63 10.61
N ARG A 68 -11.70 -2.64 10.96
CA ARG A 68 -11.85 -3.40 12.20
C ARG A 68 -10.59 -3.27 13.04
N ASN A 69 -10.79 -3.15 14.34
CA ASN A 69 -9.67 -3.20 15.27
C ASN A 69 -9.23 -4.67 15.44
N TYR A 70 -8.07 -5.00 14.92
CA TYR A 70 -7.53 -6.38 14.99
C TYR A 70 -7.37 -6.88 16.42
N LYS A 71 -7.16 -5.97 17.40
CA LYS A 71 -7.00 -6.32 18.81
C LYS A 71 -8.24 -7.01 19.39
N ASP A 72 -9.43 -6.67 18.87
CA ASP A 72 -10.69 -7.27 19.31
C ASP A 72 -10.77 -8.75 18.96
N ALA A 73 -10.02 -9.18 17.93
CA ALA A 73 -9.93 -10.57 17.46
C ALA A 73 -8.64 -11.28 17.91
N THR A 74 -7.76 -10.60 18.65
CA THR A 74 -6.42 -11.12 19.01
C THR A 74 -6.45 -11.84 20.36
N SER A 75 -5.92 -13.07 20.38
CA SER A 75 -5.59 -13.78 21.64
C SER A 75 -4.10 -13.62 21.93
N THR A 76 -3.76 -13.28 23.16
CA THR A 76 -2.37 -13.16 23.59
C THR A 76 -1.92 -14.42 24.31
N LYS A 77 -0.80 -14.99 23.88
CA LYS A 77 -0.14 -16.16 24.46
C LYS A 77 1.19 -15.71 25.08
N THR A 78 1.34 -15.82 26.39
CA THR A 78 2.55 -15.39 27.10
C THR A 78 3.30 -16.56 27.76
N GLY A 79 2.73 -17.77 27.71
CA GLY A 79 3.26 -18.94 28.42
C GLY A 79 2.87 -19.01 29.91
N GLU A 80 2.63 -17.88 30.55
CA GLU A 80 2.20 -17.81 31.97
C GLU A 80 0.70 -17.51 32.10
N LYS A 81 0.22 -16.53 31.34
CA LYS A 81 -1.19 -16.12 31.33
C LYS A 81 -1.68 -15.90 29.90
N ASP A 82 -2.47 -16.83 29.43
CA ASP A 82 -3.11 -16.72 28.12
C ASP A 82 -4.39 -15.93 28.20
N LYS A 83 -4.46 -14.81 27.48
CA LYS A 83 -5.70 -14.08 27.27
C LYS A 83 -6.35 -14.57 25.99
N ARG A 84 -7.39 -15.39 26.11
CA ARG A 84 -8.16 -15.87 24.97
C ARG A 84 -9.16 -14.80 24.51
N ASN A 85 -9.18 -14.57 23.21
CA ASN A 85 -10.23 -13.76 22.60
C ASN A 85 -11.60 -14.44 22.73
N LYS A 86 -12.63 -13.67 23.08
CA LYS A 86 -14.01 -14.14 23.23
C LYS A 86 -14.97 -13.51 22.22
N THR A 87 -14.45 -12.72 21.27
CA THR A 87 -15.27 -12.04 20.26
C THR A 87 -15.87 -13.06 19.29
N ASP A 88 -17.14 -12.97 19.05
CA ASP A 88 -17.85 -13.84 18.11
C ASP A 88 -17.45 -13.54 16.66
N ARG A 89 -17.46 -14.56 15.80
CA ARG A 89 -17.17 -14.42 14.36
C ARG A 89 -18.08 -13.40 13.68
N GLY A 90 -19.32 -13.25 14.14
CA GLY A 90 -20.27 -12.29 13.62
C GLY A 90 -19.87 -10.83 13.89
N GLU A 91 -19.23 -10.57 15.03
CA GLU A 91 -18.71 -9.25 15.40
C GLU A 91 -17.45 -8.86 14.60
N ILE A 92 -16.63 -9.84 14.26
CA ILE A 92 -15.42 -9.62 13.44
C ILE A 92 -15.78 -9.31 11.99
N ARG A 93 -16.88 -9.86 11.48
CA ARG A 93 -17.29 -9.69 10.08
C ARG A 93 -17.54 -8.23 9.74
N VAL A 94 -16.94 -7.78 8.63
CA VAL A 94 -17.34 -6.52 8.00
C VAL A 94 -18.72 -6.70 7.36
N LYS A 95 -19.66 -5.82 7.68
CA LYS A 95 -21.02 -5.86 7.15
C LYS A 95 -21.17 -5.07 5.86
N GLY A 96 -20.39 -4.00 5.71
CA GLY A 96 -20.41 -3.14 4.53
C GLY A 96 -19.12 -3.27 3.73
N TYR A 97 -19.26 -3.64 2.47
CA TYR A 97 -18.17 -3.65 1.49
C TYR A 97 -18.73 -3.43 0.09
N ASP A 98 -17.93 -2.82 -0.77
CA ASP A 98 -18.27 -2.68 -2.18
C ASP A 98 -17.84 -3.93 -2.92
N GLU A 99 -18.70 -4.40 -3.81
CA GLU A 99 -18.44 -5.52 -4.69
C GLU A 99 -18.65 -5.10 -6.14
N THR A 100 -17.59 -5.10 -6.92
CA THR A 100 -17.66 -4.88 -8.37
C THR A 100 -17.58 -6.22 -9.09
N LYS A 101 -18.55 -6.47 -9.95
CA LYS A 101 -18.61 -7.67 -10.80
C LYS A 101 -17.50 -7.64 -11.84
N LEU A 102 -16.71 -8.70 -11.90
CA LEU A 102 -15.72 -8.96 -12.93
C LEU A 102 -16.10 -10.18 -13.77
N LEU A 103 -15.44 -10.34 -14.89
CA LEU A 103 -15.68 -11.44 -15.83
C LEU A 103 -14.67 -12.56 -15.62
N ASN A 104 -15.08 -13.80 -15.83
CA ASN A 104 -14.19 -14.94 -15.74
C ASN A 104 -13.24 -15.03 -16.93
N PHE A 105 -12.00 -15.47 -16.72
CA PHE A 105 -11.02 -15.67 -17.79
C PHE A 105 -11.46 -16.75 -18.80
N PHE A 106 -12.09 -17.79 -18.31
CA PHE A 106 -12.46 -18.97 -19.10
C PHE A 106 -13.96 -19.08 -19.29
N ASN A 107 -14.35 -19.56 -20.46
CA ASN A 107 -15.65 -20.11 -20.73
C ASN A 107 -15.49 -21.49 -21.41
N ILE A 108 -16.61 -22.08 -21.87
CA ILE A 108 -16.62 -23.37 -22.59
C ILE A 108 -15.67 -23.38 -23.79
N GLY A 109 -15.44 -22.24 -24.43
CA GLY A 109 -14.57 -22.09 -25.61
C GLY A 109 -13.11 -21.72 -25.29
N GLY A 110 -12.69 -21.75 -24.03
CA GLY A 110 -11.34 -21.44 -23.60
C GLY A 110 -11.16 -20.02 -23.03
N ILE A 111 -9.94 -19.48 -23.12
CA ILE A 111 -9.59 -18.15 -22.60
C ILE A 111 -10.29 -17.05 -23.39
N ARG A 112 -10.83 -16.07 -22.66
CA ARG A 112 -11.47 -14.86 -23.19
C ARG A 112 -10.63 -13.62 -22.92
N PHE A 113 -9.76 -13.26 -23.85
CA PHE A 113 -8.90 -12.07 -23.74
C PHE A 113 -9.70 -10.77 -23.56
N GLN A 114 -10.89 -10.68 -24.17
CA GLN A 114 -11.77 -9.53 -23.98
C GLN A 114 -12.24 -9.41 -22.53
N ASN A 115 -12.47 -10.51 -21.82
CA ASN A 115 -12.83 -10.50 -20.41
C ASN A 115 -11.67 -9.99 -19.55
N ILE A 116 -10.44 -10.43 -19.85
CA ILE A 116 -9.24 -9.96 -19.18
C ILE A 116 -9.10 -8.44 -19.38
N ALA A 117 -9.16 -7.97 -20.62
CA ALA A 117 -9.08 -6.55 -20.93
C ALA A 117 -10.19 -5.72 -20.23
N THR A 118 -11.40 -6.28 -20.12
CA THR A 118 -12.50 -5.64 -19.38
C THR A 118 -12.20 -5.55 -17.89
N ASN A 119 -11.70 -6.62 -17.28
CA ASN A 119 -11.32 -6.63 -15.89
C ASN A 119 -10.20 -5.61 -15.61
N ASP A 120 -9.17 -5.58 -16.47
CA ASP A 120 -8.08 -4.61 -16.38
C ASP A 120 -8.58 -3.17 -16.44
N ALA A 121 -9.54 -2.89 -17.32
CA ALA A 121 -10.14 -1.56 -17.43
C ALA A 121 -10.91 -1.17 -16.15
N LEU A 122 -11.65 -2.11 -15.55
CA LEU A 122 -12.38 -1.88 -14.29
C LEU A 122 -11.41 -1.67 -13.11
N VAL A 123 -10.35 -2.47 -13.02
CA VAL A 123 -9.31 -2.33 -12.01
C VAL A 123 -8.58 -0.99 -12.17
N THR A 124 -8.20 -0.62 -13.39
CA THR A 124 -7.57 0.67 -13.70
C THR A 124 -8.47 1.83 -13.31
N SER A 125 -9.76 1.75 -13.60
CA SER A 125 -10.74 2.76 -13.17
C SER A 125 -10.77 2.92 -11.65
N LYS A 126 -10.75 1.80 -10.90
CA LYS A 126 -10.68 1.86 -9.43
C LYS A 126 -9.38 2.49 -8.93
N ILE A 127 -8.23 2.14 -9.53
CA ILE A 127 -6.93 2.73 -9.18
C ILE A 127 -6.95 4.25 -9.42
N ASN A 128 -7.50 4.70 -10.54
CA ASN A 128 -7.60 6.12 -10.86
C ASN A 128 -8.49 6.87 -9.84
N THR A 129 -9.66 6.29 -9.51
CA THR A 129 -10.54 6.86 -8.48
C THR A 129 -9.83 6.97 -7.13
N MET A 130 -9.10 5.94 -6.70
CA MET A 130 -8.32 5.98 -5.48
C MET A 130 -7.24 7.08 -5.52
N ALA A 131 -6.57 7.25 -6.67
CA ALA A 131 -5.57 8.31 -6.87
C ALA A 131 -6.20 9.71 -6.80
N GLU A 132 -7.37 9.92 -7.42
CA GLU A 132 -8.13 11.17 -7.35
C GLU A 132 -8.55 11.51 -5.91
N GLU A 133 -8.84 10.50 -5.10
CA GLU A 133 -9.12 10.63 -3.67
C GLU A 133 -7.84 10.86 -2.82
N GLY A 134 -6.66 10.90 -3.44
CA GLY A 134 -5.36 11.15 -2.79
C GLY A 134 -4.72 9.91 -2.18
N TRP A 135 -5.12 8.72 -2.60
CA TRP A 135 -4.46 7.46 -2.24
C TRP A 135 -3.33 7.15 -3.23
N GLU A 136 -2.21 6.70 -2.71
CA GLU A 136 -1.07 6.19 -3.47
C GLU A 136 -1.08 4.66 -3.45
N LEU A 137 -0.90 4.02 -4.61
CA LEU A 137 -0.70 2.58 -4.69
C LEU A 137 0.68 2.22 -4.12
N ALA A 138 0.71 1.61 -2.94
CA ALA A 138 1.94 1.29 -2.24
C ALA A 138 2.47 -0.11 -2.59
N PHE A 139 1.58 -1.11 -2.63
CA PHE A 139 1.96 -2.50 -2.90
C PHE A 139 0.89 -3.21 -3.72
N VAL A 140 1.35 -4.14 -4.57
CA VAL A 140 0.50 -5.12 -5.25
C VAL A 140 1.02 -6.51 -4.93
N ASN A 141 0.15 -7.38 -4.46
CA ASN A 141 0.49 -8.74 -4.09
C ASN A 141 -0.51 -9.71 -4.71
N SER A 142 0.00 -10.75 -5.37
CA SER A 142 -0.84 -11.75 -6.04
C SER A 142 -0.54 -13.14 -5.53
N GLY A 143 -1.54 -13.98 -5.52
CA GLY A 143 -1.45 -15.38 -5.20
C GLY A 143 -2.47 -16.18 -5.99
N ILE A 144 -2.18 -17.46 -6.20
CA ILE A 144 -3.06 -18.40 -6.89
C ILE A 144 -3.39 -19.53 -5.94
N GLU A 145 -4.65 -19.89 -5.87
CA GLU A 145 -5.10 -21.17 -5.36
C GLU A 145 -5.41 -22.07 -6.56
N SER A 146 -4.66 -23.15 -6.69
CA SER A 146 -4.87 -24.12 -7.77
C SER A 146 -6.03 -25.03 -7.42
N ASP A 147 -6.70 -25.53 -8.45
CA ASP A 147 -7.69 -26.62 -8.32
C ASP A 147 -6.99 -27.87 -7.74
N ALA A 148 -7.41 -28.32 -6.57
CA ALA A 148 -6.84 -29.49 -5.86
C ALA A 148 -7.41 -30.84 -6.32
N GLY A 149 -8.20 -30.89 -7.38
CA GLY A 149 -8.70 -32.12 -7.98
C GLY A 149 -10.21 -32.21 -8.14
N LYS A 150 -10.73 -33.43 -8.35
CA LYS A 150 -12.11 -33.69 -8.81
C LYS A 150 -13.23 -33.02 -8.03
N ASP A 151 -13.01 -32.72 -6.75
CA ASP A 151 -14.04 -32.18 -5.86
C ASP A 151 -13.86 -30.71 -5.51
N ASP A 152 -12.77 -30.09 -5.90
CA ASP A 152 -12.46 -28.70 -5.54
C ASP A 152 -12.96 -27.70 -6.62
N GLY A 153 -12.59 -27.86 -7.86
CA GLY A 153 -13.08 -27.08 -9.00
C GLY A 153 -13.14 -25.57 -8.77
N LYS A 154 -12.26 -25.02 -7.89
CA LYS A 154 -12.40 -23.68 -7.32
C LYS A 154 -11.17 -22.80 -7.47
N GLY A 155 -10.27 -23.15 -8.37
CA GLY A 155 -9.07 -22.37 -8.59
C GLY A 155 -9.37 -20.87 -8.79
N ILE A 156 -8.69 -20.05 -8.00
CA ILE A 156 -8.83 -18.60 -8.03
C ILE A 156 -7.46 -17.93 -8.10
N TYR A 157 -7.44 -16.77 -8.73
CA TYR A 157 -6.33 -15.84 -8.70
C TYR A 157 -6.74 -14.66 -7.81
N ILE A 158 -5.93 -14.34 -6.80
CA ILE A 158 -6.20 -13.25 -5.87
C ILE A 158 -5.10 -12.20 -6.01
N THR A 159 -5.48 -10.96 -6.28
CA THR A 159 -4.58 -9.82 -6.27
C THR A 159 -5.04 -8.81 -5.24
N ARG A 160 -4.14 -8.37 -4.35
CA ARG A 160 -4.40 -7.31 -3.39
C ARG A 160 -3.62 -6.06 -3.77
N TYR A 161 -4.35 -4.98 -3.98
CA TYR A 161 -3.84 -3.63 -4.19
C TYR A 161 -3.90 -2.91 -2.84
N ILE A 162 -2.74 -2.55 -2.30
CA ILE A 162 -2.65 -1.88 -1.00
C ILE A 162 -2.32 -0.42 -1.26
N PHE A 163 -3.24 0.43 -0.92
CA PHE A 163 -3.12 1.88 -1.03
C PHE A 163 -2.73 2.49 0.30
N ARG A 164 -2.01 3.61 0.24
CA ARG A 164 -1.68 4.43 1.41
C ARG A 164 -2.03 5.88 1.15
N LYS A 165 -2.33 6.60 2.22
CA LYS A 165 -2.55 8.03 2.22
C LYS A 165 -1.98 8.63 3.49
N VAL A 166 -1.34 9.78 3.40
CA VAL A 166 -0.88 10.51 4.59
C VAL A 166 -2.09 10.88 5.43
N LYS A 167 -1.97 10.61 6.74
CA LYS A 167 -3.06 10.83 7.70
C LYS A 167 -3.11 12.28 8.16
#